data_9e3e2eba373df9a0278b1b884d0c30a6
#
_entry.id   9e3e2eba373df9a0278b1b884d0c30a6
#
_cell.length_a   1.000
_cell.length_b   1.000
_cell.length_c   1.000
_cell.angle_alpha   90.00
_cell.angle_beta   90.00
_cell.angle_gamma   90.00
#
_symmetry.space_group_name_H-M   'P 1'
#
loop_
_entity.id
_entity.type
_entity.pdbx_description
1 polymer ?
#
loop_
_entity_poly.entity_id
_entity_poly.type
_entity_poly.pdbx_seq_one_letter_code
_entity_poly.pdbx_strand_id
1 'polypeptide(L)'
;GDETMAYIHRSIEERLTRAVETYKAVLVTGPRQVGKSTMLKKVFPERKYVSLDDPFLEEQANQNGSMFMMLNPPPITFDEVQRAPVLFRYIKMKCDETEEKGLFCLSGSQQFRLMQNVSETLSGRISILELAGLSLREIQGDPFNKPFLPTMEYILERQKTAKAPENIWEIIHRGSY
;
A
#
# COMPACT_ATOMS: atom_id res chain seq x y z
N GLY A 1 -15.61 -18.10 11.44
CA GLY A 1 -16.07 -16.82 11.62
C GLY A 1 -15.08 -15.86 12.20
N ASP A 2 -15.29 -15.48 13.41
CA ASP A 2 -14.52 -14.39 14.03
C ASP A 2 -13.04 -14.71 14.17
N GLU A 3 -12.70 -15.93 14.50
CA GLU A 3 -11.31 -16.32 14.66
C GLU A 3 -10.55 -16.29 13.35
N THR A 4 -11.16 -16.74 12.28
CA THR A 4 -10.56 -16.73 10.95
C THR A 4 -10.34 -15.29 10.50
N MET A 5 -11.34 -14.44 10.72
CA MET A 5 -11.25 -13.03 10.36
C MET A 5 -10.16 -12.32 11.13
N ALA A 6 -10.07 -12.56 12.44
CA ALA A 6 -9.01 -11.99 13.26
C ALA A 6 -7.63 -12.44 12.78
N TYR A 7 -7.51 -13.69 12.38
CA TYR A 7 -6.27 -14.24 11.83
C TYR A 7 -5.88 -13.54 10.53
N ILE A 8 -6.83 -13.35 9.62
CA ILE A 8 -6.57 -12.69 8.33
C ILE A 8 -6.10 -11.26 8.54
N HIS A 9 -6.79 -10.50 9.37
CA HIS A 9 -6.41 -9.13 9.68
C HIS A 9 -5.02 -9.06 10.29
N ARG A 10 -4.73 -9.97 11.20
CA ARG A 10 -3.41 -10.04 11.84
C ARG A 10 -2.31 -10.34 10.83
N SER A 11 -2.55 -11.26 9.90
CA SER A 11 -1.57 -11.60 8.87
C SER A 11 -1.26 -10.42 7.96
N ILE A 12 -2.28 -9.69 7.55
CA ILE A 12 -2.10 -8.50 6.70
C ILE A 12 -1.37 -7.41 7.47
N GLU A 13 -1.76 -7.18 8.72
CA GLU A 13 -1.11 -6.20 9.59
C GLU A 13 0.36 -6.54 9.82
N GLU A 14 0.67 -7.80 10.04
CA GLU A 14 2.05 -8.27 10.21
C GLU A 14 2.87 -8.02 8.96
N ARG A 15 2.29 -8.22 7.79
CA ARG A 15 2.97 -7.98 6.52
C ARG A 15 3.28 -6.51 6.31
N LEU A 16 2.31 -5.65 6.63
CA LEU A 16 2.51 -4.21 6.55
C LEU A 16 3.62 -3.77 7.50
N THR A 17 3.58 -4.24 8.73
CA THR A 17 4.58 -3.91 9.74
C THR A 17 5.96 -4.37 9.29
N ARG A 18 6.06 -5.58 8.77
CA ARG A 18 7.32 -6.12 8.27
C ARG A 18 7.84 -5.32 7.08
N ALA A 19 6.96 -4.95 6.16
CA ALA A 19 7.35 -4.17 5.00
C ALA A 19 7.90 -2.79 5.40
N VAL A 20 7.27 -2.15 6.37
CA VAL A 20 7.71 -0.85 6.89
C VAL A 20 9.07 -0.95 7.58
N GLU A 21 9.35 -2.08 8.21
CA GLU A 21 10.65 -2.32 8.84
C GLU A 21 11.75 -2.64 7.84
N THR A 22 11.37 -3.10 6.66
CA THR A 22 12.32 -3.59 5.65
C THR A 22 12.59 -2.57 4.55
N TYR A 23 11.57 -1.82 4.16
CA TYR A 23 11.65 -0.90 3.04
C TYR A 23 11.48 0.55 3.49
N LYS A 24 12.02 1.46 2.71
CA LYS A 24 11.90 2.90 2.99
C LYS A 24 10.50 3.43 2.69
N ALA A 25 9.83 2.83 1.72
CA ALA A 25 8.45 3.15 1.37
C ALA A 25 7.64 1.88 1.15
N VAL A 26 6.35 1.95 1.46
CA VAL A 26 5.41 0.85 1.24
C VAL A 26 4.18 1.40 0.57
N LEU A 27 3.73 0.75 -0.51
CA LEU A 27 2.51 1.12 -1.20
C LEU A 27 1.49 0.00 -1.08
N VAL A 28 0.32 0.34 -0.57
CA VAL A 28 -0.83 -0.57 -0.53
C VAL A 28 -1.75 -0.18 -1.67
N THR A 29 -1.95 -1.08 -2.62
CA THR A 29 -2.83 -0.86 -3.77
C THR A 29 -4.04 -1.78 -3.72
N GLY A 30 -5.08 -1.38 -4.42
CA GLY A 30 -6.30 -2.16 -4.55
C GLY A 30 -7.50 -1.26 -4.79
N PRO A 31 -8.65 -1.88 -5.03
CA PRO A 31 -9.88 -1.12 -5.20
C PRO A 31 -10.18 -0.25 -3.98
N ARG A 32 -10.83 0.87 -4.21
CA ARG A 32 -11.14 1.86 -3.17
C ARG A 32 -11.90 1.26 -1.99
N GLN A 33 -12.70 0.23 -2.25
CA GLN A 33 -13.62 -0.36 -1.28
C GLN A 33 -12.99 -1.44 -0.40
N VAL A 34 -11.71 -1.73 -0.58
CA VAL A 34 -11.05 -2.78 0.22
C VAL A 34 -10.56 -2.31 1.58
N GLY A 35 -10.70 -1.01 1.90
CA GLY A 35 -10.33 -0.50 3.21
C GLY A 35 -8.84 -0.23 3.40
N LYS A 36 -8.12 0.10 2.35
CA LYS A 36 -6.69 0.41 2.42
C LYS A 36 -6.37 1.50 3.43
N SER A 37 -7.09 2.60 3.35
CA SER A 37 -6.90 3.76 4.22
C SER A 37 -7.18 3.42 5.67
N THR A 38 -8.26 2.70 5.92
CA THR A 38 -8.64 2.25 7.25
C THR A 38 -7.57 1.36 7.85
N MET A 39 -7.04 0.46 7.05
CA MET A 39 -5.98 -0.45 7.48
C MET A 39 -4.72 0.31 7.86
N LEU A 40 -4.30 1.26 7.03
CA LEU A 40 -3.10 2.04 7.31
C LEU A 40 -3.24 2.88 8.57
N LYS A 41 -4.41 3.47 8.80
CA LYS A 41 -4.68 4.22 10.02
C LYS A 41 -4.67 3.33 11.25
N LYS A 42 -5.19 2.12 11.12
CA LYS A 42 -5.24 1.16 12.22
C LYS A 42 -3.86 0.64 12.58
N VAL A 43 -3.07 0.28 11.59
CA VAL A 43 -1.76 -0.31 11.83
C VAL A 43 -0.73 0.73 12.27
N PHE A 44 -0.84 1.94 11.75
CA PHE A 44 0.11 3.01 12.04
C PHE A 44 -0.63 4.26 12.58
N PRO A 45 -1.27 4.16 13.76
CA PRO A 45 -2.10 5.25 14.27
C PRO A 45 -1.31 6.51 14.64
N GLU A 46 -0.03 6.38 14.93
CA GLU A 46 0.81 7.51 15.34
C GLU A 46 1.37 8.27 14.15
N ARG A 47 1.28 7.68 12.96
CA ARG A 47 1.81 8.28 11.75
C ARG A 47 0.85 9.35 11.24
N LYS A 48 1.37 10.52 10.90
CA LYS A 48 0.55 11.57 10.30
C LYS A 48 -0.09 11.02 9.02
N TYR A 49 -1.36 11.31 8.83
CA TYR A 49 -2.14 10.84 7.70
C TYR A 49 -2.60 12.03 6.86
N VAL A 50 -2.25 12.01 5.58
CA VAL A 50 -2.62 13.07 4.64
C VAL A 50 -3.31 12.43 3.44
N SER A 51 -4.55 12.82 3.16
CA SER A 51 -5.28 12.31 2.02
C SER A 51 -5.19 13.26 0.85
N LEU A 52 -4.68 12.76 -0.26
CA LEU A 52 -4.64 13.51 -1.52
C LEU A 52 -5.98 13.48 -2.25
N ASP A 53 -6.97 12.80 -1.68
CA ASP A 53 -8.35 12.86 -2.16
C ASP A 53 -9.00 14.20 -1.79
N ASP A 54 -8.41 14.94 -0.86
CA ASP A 54 -8.80 16.32 -0.55
C ASP A 54 -8.32 17.21 -1.69
N PRO A 55 -9.23 17.90 -2.41
CA PRO A 55 -8.86 18.71 -3.56
C PRO A 55 -7.85 19.83 -3.25
N PHE A 56 -7.91 20.38 -2.07
CA PHE A 56 -6.97 21.43 -1.64
C PHE A 56 -5.55 20.86 -1.52
N LEU A 57 -5.42 19.72 -0.87
CA LEU A 57 -4.12 19.07 -0.68
C LEU A 57 -3.57 18.52 -2.01
N GLU A 58 -4.44 17.97 -2.84
CA GLU A 58 -4.06 17.53 -4.17
C GLU A 58 -3.47 18.68 -4.99
N GLU A 59 -4.13 19.81 -4.97
CA GLU A 59 -3.67 20.99 -5.69
C GLU A 59 -2.33 21.49 -5.15
N GLN A 60 -2.21 21.59 -3.84
CA GLN A 60 -0.94 22.02 -3.22
C GLN A 60 0.21 21.10 -3.59
N ALA A 61 -0.01 19.80 -3.52
CA ALA A 61 1.02 18.82 -3.84
C ALA A 61 1.47 18.93 -5.29
N ASN A 62 0.54 19.11 -6.21
CA ASN A 62 0.86 19.18 -7.63
C ASN A 62 1.46 20.50 -8.05
N GLN A 63 1.07 21.61 -7.41
CA GLN A 63 1.60 22.93 -7.76
C GLN A 63 2.94 23.21 -7.13
N ASN A 64 3.16 22.74 -5.91
CA ASN A 64 4.41 22.97 -5.21
C ASN A 64 4.76 21.75 -4.36
N GLY A 65 5.22 20.70 -5.04
CA GLY A 65 5.58 19.44 -4.38
C GLY A 65 6.69 19.60 -3.36
N SER A 66 7.65 20.47 -3.63
CA SER A 66 8.75 20.72 -2.70
C SER A 66 8.24 21.27 -1.37
N MET A 67 7.43 22.31 -1.42
CA MET A 67 6.85 22.90 -0.22
C MET A 67 5.93 21.91 0.49
N PHE A 68 5.11 21.17 -0.28
CA PHE A 68 4.23 20.17 0.28
C PHE A 68 5.00 19.13 1.09
N MET A 69 6.13 18.65 0.58
CA MET A 69 6.96 17.68 1.27
C MET A 69 7.64 18.29 2.51
N MET A 70 8.05 19.55 2.44
CA MET A 70 8.60 20.22 3.61
C MET A 70 7.60 20.34 4.75
N LEU A 71 6.33 20.58 4.43
CA LEU A 71 5.25 20.70 5.41
C LEU A 71 4.77 19.35 5.90
N ASN A 72 5.09 18.29 5.18
CA ASN A 72 4.63 16.93 5.47
C ASN A 72 5.79 15.94 5.49
N PRO A 73 6.72 16.11 6.46
CA PRO A 73 7.91 15.27 6.50
C PRO A 73 7.61 13.83 6.93
N PRO A 74 8.46 12.86 6.51
CA PRO A 74 8.33 11.50 7.00
C PRO A 74 8.70 11.39 8.49
N PRO A 75 8.21 10.37 9.21
CA PRO A 75 7.34 9.31 8.72
C PRO A 75 5.90 9.78 8.53
N ILE A 76 5.28 9.36 7.44
CA ILE A 76 3.95 9.86 7.08
C ILE A 76 3.22 8.86 6.18
N THR A 77 1.89 8.93 6.22
CA THR A 77 1.02 8.18 5.30
C THR A 77 0.37 9.15 4.33
N PHE A 78 0.56 8.90 3.03
CA PHE A 78 -0.15 9.60 1.96
C PHE A 78 -1.19 8.67 1.35
N ASP A 79 -2.44 9.10 1.42
CA ASP A 79 -3.56 8.36 0.85
C ASP A 79 -3.87 8.86 -0.56
N GLU A 80 -4.21 7.93 -1.45
CA GLU A 80 -4.56 8.22 -2.84
C GLU A 80 -3.45 8.94 -3.61
N VAL A 81 -2.24 8.37 -3.56
CA VAL A 81 -1.03 9.00 -4.13
C VAL A 81 -1.08 9.17 -5.65
N GLN A 82 -1.94 8.43 -6.36
CA GLN A 82 -2.06 8.59 -7.81
C GLN A 82 -2.55 9.98 -8.19
N ARG A 83 -3.13 10.72 -7.25
CA ARG A 83 -3.59 12.08 -7.48
C ARG A 83 -2.48 13.11 -7.53
N ALA A 84 -1.31 12.77 -7.02
CA ALA A 84 -0.16 13.67 -7.04
C ALA A 84 1.11 12.92 -7.42
N PRO A 85 1.23 12.46 -8.66
CA PRO A 85 2.39 11.67 -9.09
C PRO A 85 3.71 12.42 -9.00
N VAL A 86 3.68 13.73 -9.01
CA VAL A 86 4.90 14.55 -8.85
C VAL A 86 5.60 14.25 -7.52
N LEU A 87 4.88 13.77 -6.51
CA LEU A 87 5.46 13.46 -5.21
C LEU A 87 6.44 12.29 -5.25
N PHE A 88 6.33 11.39 -6.21
CA PHE A 88 7.22 10.22 -6.27
C PHE A 88 8.68 10.63 -6.40
N ARG A 89 8.97 11.69 -7.13
CA ARG A 89 10.33 12.19 -7.26
C ARG A 89 10.88 12.69 -5.93
N TYR A 90 10.06 13.39 -5.17
CA TYR A 90 10.45 13.89 -3.85
C TYR A 90 10.58 12.77 -2.83
N ILE A 91 9.67 11.78 -2.91
CA ILE A 91 9.75 10.59 -2.06
C ILE A 91 11.06 9.86 -2.32
N LYS A 92 11.42 9.70 -3.59
CA LYS A 92 12.72 9.10 -3.96
C LYS A 92 13.88 9.86 -3.35
N MET A 93 13.87 11.17 -3.48
CA MET A 93 14.93 12.01 -2.93
C MET A 93 15.08 11.81 -1.43
N LYS A 94 13.96 11.79 -0.70
CA LYS A 94 13.98 11.55 0.73
C LYS A 94 14.50 10.17 1.08
N CYS A 95 14.09 9.15 0.34
CA CYS A 95 14.57 7.80 0.55
C CYS A 95 16.08 7.70 0.34
N ASP A 96 16.61 8.46 -0.60
CA ASP A 96 18.04 8.43 -0.92
C ASP A 96 18.89 9.22 0.08
N GLU A 97 18.30 10.09 0.89
CA GLU A 97 19.01 10.88 1.88
C GLU A 97 19.36 10.12 3.16
N THR A 98 18.72 9.00 3.42
CA THR A 98 18.88 8.29 4.69
C THR A 98 18.74 6.79 4.49
N GLU A 99 19.30 6.04 5.44
CA GLU A 99 19.15 4.59 5.49
C GLU A 99 17.94 4.15 6.34
N GLU A 100 17.22 5.10 6.92
CA GLU A 100 16.05 4.79 7.72
C GLU A 100 14.96 4.12 6.91
N LYS A 101 14.27 3.15 7.53
CA LYS A 101 13.15 2.45 6.92
C LYS A 101 11.82 3.05 7.37
N GLY A 102 10.76 2.72 6.65
CA GLY A 102 9.43 3.14 7.04
C GLY A 102 9.15 4.62 6.96
N LEU A 103 9.78 5.30 5.99
CA LEU A 103 9.57 6.73 5.84
C LEU A 103 8.17 7.06 5.32
N PHE A 104 7.70 6.30 4.33
CA PHE A 104 6.42 6.58 3.68
C PHE A 104 5.55 5.36 3.62
N CYS A 105 4.30 5.50 4.07
CA CYS A 105 3.24 4.56 3.78
C CYS A 105 2.31 5.22 2.78
N LEU A 106 2.06 4.54 1.68
CA LEU A 106 1.28 5.08 0.58
C LEU A 106 0.09 4.18 0.31
N SER A 107 -1.03 4.76 -0.04
CA SER A 107 -2.14 4.01 -0.60
C SER A 107 -2.49 4.55 -1.97
N GLY A 108 -3.01 3.70 -2.82
CA GLY A 108 -3.42 4.12 -4.15
C GLY A 108 -4.28 3.09 -4.85
N SER A 109 -4.96 3.51 -5.89
CA SER A 109 -5.72 2.61 -6.73
C SER A 109 -4.77 1.81 -7.61
N GLN A 110 -5.23 0.63 -8.02
CA GLN A 110 -4.46 -0.25 -8.89
C GLN A 110 -4.59 0.21 -10.35
N GLN A 111 -4.08 1.38 -10.64
CA GLN A 111 -4.06 1.91 -12.01
C GLN A 111 -2.72 1.61 -12.67
N PHE A 112 -2.75 1.32 -13.94
CA PHE A 112 -1.54 1.04 -14.71
C PHE A 112 -0.52 2.17 -14.60
N ARG A 113 -0.99 3.42 -14.70
CA ARG A 113 -0.11 4.59 -14.61
C ARG A 113 0.57 4.69 -13.24
N LEU A 114 -0.17 4.43 -12.18
CA LEU A 114 0.41 4.46 -10.83
C LEU A 114 1.50 3.41 -10.72
N MET A 115 1.22 2.19 -11.11
CA MET A 115 2.19 1.10 -11.01
C MET A 115 3.43 1.38 -11.86
N GLN A 116 3.24 1.93 -13.05
CA GLN A 116 4.34 2.30 -13.92
C GLN A 116 5.22 3.39 -13.29
N ASN A 117 4.60 4.45 -12.78
CA ASN A 117 5.33 5.54 -12.14
C ASN A 117 6.11 5.08 -10.92
N VAL A 118 5.51 4.22 -10.11
CA VAL A 118 6.16 3.66 -8.93
C VAL A 118 7.35 2.80 -9.33
N SER A 119 7.16 1.92 -10.32
CA SER A 119 8.22 1.04 -10.81
C SER A 119 9.40 1.84 -11.35
N GLU A 120 9.13 2.88 -12.10
CA GLU A 120 10.17 3.69 -12.72
C GLU A 120 10.90 4.59 -11.71
N THR A 121 10.16 5.14 -10.76
CA THR A 121 10.70 6.16 -9.86
C THR A 121 11.26 5.58 -8.57
N LEU A 122 10.56 4.61 -7.97
CA LEU A 122 10.87 4.11 -6.62
C LEU A 122 11.47 2.71 -6.62
N SER A 123 11.97 2.27 -7.74
CA SER A 123 12.62 0.96 -7.86
C SER A 123 13.68 0.76 -6.79
N GLY A 124 13.64 -0.37 -6.12
CA GLY A 124 14.58 -0.72 -5.05
C GLY A 124 14.29 -0.08 -3.70
N ARG A 125 13.33 0.85 -3.64
CA ARG A 125 13.04 1.62 -2.42
C ARG A 125 11.68 1.28 -1.82
N ILE A 126 10.82 0.63 -2.58
CA ILE A 126 9.42 0.44 -2.23
C ILE A 126 9.02 -1.02 -2.24
N SER A 127 8.17 -1.39 -1.29
CA SER A 127 7.46 -2.65 -1.30
C SER A 127 6.01 -2.37 -1.66
N ILE A 128 5.44 -3.20 -2.53
CA ILE A 128 4.06 -3.04 -2.98
C ILE A 128 3.23 -4.21 -2.47
N LEU A 129 2.20 -3.89 -1.71
CA LEU A 129 1.23 -4.85 -1.22
C LEU A 129 -0.07 -4.63 -1.98
N GLU A 130 -0.36 -5.52 -2.91
CA GLU A 130 -1.55 -5.42 -3.74
C GLU A 130 -2.68 -6.23 -3.14
N LEU A 131 -3.81 -5.57 -2.92
CA LEU A 131 -5.02 -6.19 -2.39
C LEU A 131 -6.06 -6.47 -3.48
N ALA A 132 -5.70 -6.37 -4.74
CA ALA A 132 -6.59 -6.65 -5.85
C ALA A 132 -7.05 -8.12 -5.78
N GLY A 133 -8.32 -8.35 -5.99
CA GLY A 133 -8.89 -9.69 -5.89
C GLY A 133 -9.19 -10.14 -4.48
N LEU A 134 -8.77 -9.39 -3.47
CA LEU A 134 -9.04 -9.67 -2.07
C LEU A 134 -9.70 -8.46 -1.44
N SER A 135 -11.00 -8.35 -1.60
CA SER A 135 -11.72 -7.24 -0.98
C SER A 135 -11.81 -7.45 0.52
N LEU A 136 -11.92 -6.35 1.25
CA LEU A 136 -12.14 -6.44 2.69
C LEU A 136 -13.42 -7.21 3.02
N ARG A 137 -14.41 -7.12 2.14
CA ARG A 137 -15.64 -7.90 2.26
C ARG A 137 -15.35 -9.38 2.17
N GLU A 138 -14.52 -9.79 1.23
CA GLU A 138 -14.10 -11.18 1.11
C GLU A 138 -13.34 -11.63 2.35
N ILE A 139 -12.50 -10.78 2.86
CA ILE A 139 -11.76 -11.06 4.09
C ILE A 139 -12.73 -11.19 5.26
N GLN A 140 -13.76 -10.34 5.32
CA GLN A 140 -14.67 -10.26 6.45
C GLN A 140 -15.86 -11.21 6.38
N GLY A 141 -16.25 -11.63 5.22
CA GLY A 141 -17.48 -12.39 5.11
C GLY A 141 -17.51 -13.33 3.94
N ASP A 142 -16.36 -13.70 3.45
CA ASP A 142 -16.26 -14.56 2.29
C ASP A 142 -16.89 -15.90 2.58
N PRO A 143 -17.81 -16.36 1.71
CA PRO A 143 -18.35 -17.69 1.82
C PRO A 143 -17.38 -18.81 1.43
N PHE A 144 -16.15 -18.48 1.13
CA PHE A 144 -15.13 -19.51 0.97
C PHE A 144 -15.06 -20.32 2.24
N ASN A 145 -15.33 -21.60 2.11
CA ASN A 145 -15.35 -22.50 3.25
C ASN A 145 -13.95 -22.86 3.74
N LYS A 146 -12.95 -22.22 3.21
CA LYS A 146 -11.58 -22.40 3.63
C LYS A 146 -11.13 -21.19 4.43
N PRO A 147 -10.29 -21.39 5.45
CA PRO A 147 -9.67 -20.27 6.12
C PRO A 147 -8.96 -19.42 5.08
N PHE A 148 -9.26 -18.14 5.07
CA PHE A 148 -8.54 -17.22 4.22
C PHE A 148 -7.19 -16.95 4.87
N LEU A 149 -6.14 -17.47 4.27
CA LEU A 149 -4.78 -17.22 4.71
C LEU A 149 -4.10 -16.40 3.62
N PRO A 150 -3.71 -15.15 3.88
CA PRO A 150 -3.00 -14.36 2.87
C PRO A 150 -1.56 -14.86 2.73
N THR A 151 -1.43 -16.14 2.48
CA THR A 151 -0.17 -16.82 2.22
C THR A 151 -0.04 -17.05 0.73
N MET A 152 1.20 -17.31 0.30
CA MET A 152 1.46 -17.65 -1.08
C MET A 152 0.59 -18.84 -1.53
N GLU A 153 0.49 -19.84 -0.68
CA GLU A 153 -0.29 -21.03 -0.96
C GLU A 153 -1.76 -20.72 -1.20
N TYR A 154 -2.36 -19.91 -0.34
CA TYR A 154 -3.75 -19.51 -0.50
C TYR A 154 -3.95 -18.71 -1.80
N ILE A 155 -3.05 -17.79 -2.08
CA ILE A 155 -3.16 -16.94 -3.27
C ILE A 155 -3.07 -17.79 -4.54
N LEU A 156 -2.16 -18.75 -4.58
CA LEU A 156 -2.02 -19.64 -5.72
C LEU A 156 -3.28 -20.49 -5.92
N GLU A 157 -3.83 -21.00 -4.84
CA GLU A 157 -5.06 -21.78 -4.90
C GLU A 157 -6.23 -20.94 -5.41
N ARG A 158 -6.33 -19.71 -4.91
CA ARG A 158 -7.37 -18.79 -5.35
C ARG A 158 -7.23 -18.41 -6.82
N GLN A 159 -6.02 -18.25 -7.30
CA GLN A 159 -5.79 -17.99 -8.72
C GLN A 159 -6.26 -19.14 -9.60
N LYS A 160 -6.06 -20.38 -9.15
CA LYS A 160 -6.52 -21.56 -9.88
C LYS A 160 -8.02 -21.61 -9.98
N THR A 161 -8.73 -21.23 -8.94
CA THR A 161 -10.17 -21.33 -8.88
C THR A 161 -10.90 -20.12 -9.45
N ALA A 162 -10.39 -18.93 -9.17
CA ALA A 162 -11.06 -17.67 -9.52
C ALA A 162 -10.40 -16.95 -10.70
N LYS A 163 -9.32 -17.48 -11.23
CA LYS A 163 -8.53 -16.84 -12.28
C LYS A 163 -8.14 -15.41 -11.91
N ALA A 164 -7.87 -15.18 -10.63
CA ALA A 164 -7.35 -13.91 -10.19
C ALA A 164 -6.02 -13.66 -10.90
N PRO A 165 -5.89 -12.54 -11.63
CA PRO A 165 -4.73 -12.33 -12.50
C PRO A 165 -3.46 -12.05 -11.72
N GLU A 166 -3.58 -11.52 -10.54
CA GLU A 166 -2.43 -11.02 -9.82
C GLU A 166 -2.33 -11.63 -8.44
N ASN A 167 -1.12 -11.88 -8.07
CA ASN A 167 -0.78 -12.44 -6.79
C ASN A 167 -0.09 -11.36 -5.96
N ILE A 168 -0.63 -11.06 -4.79
CA ILE A 168 -0.04 -10.03 -3.93
C ILE A 168 1.40 -10.37 -3.55
N TRP A 169 1.73 -11.66 -3.54
CA TRP A 169 3.07 -12.13 -3.20
C TRP A 169 4.06 -11.81 -4.30
N GLU A 170 3.66 -11.94 -5.55
CA GLU A 170 4.51 -11.54 -6.66
C GLU A 170 4.83 -10.06 -6.61
N ILE A 171 3.81 -9.25 -6.34
CA ILE A 171 4.00 -7.81 -6.25
C ILE A 171 4.92 -7.48 -5.08
N ILE A 172 4.75 -8.13 -3.93
CA ILE A 172 5.61 -7.90 -2.77
C ILE A 172 7.05 -8.31 -3.08
N HIS A 173 7.25 -9.46 -3.75
CA HIS A 173 8.59 -9.89 -4.15
C HIS A 173 9.23 -8.94 -5.14
N ARG A 174 8.43 -8.34 -6.01
CA ARG A 174 8.88 -7.33 -6.96
C ARG A 174 8.99 -5.95 -6.33
N GLY A 175 8.56 -5.80 -5.09
CA GLY A 175 8.57 -4.51 -4.41
C GLY A 175 9.92 -3.88 -4.30
N SER A 176 10.96 -4.62 -4.56
CA SER A 176 12.32 -4.11 -4.62
C SER A 176 12.74 -3.70 -6.04
N TYR A 177 11.80 -3.57 -6.92
CA TYR A 177 12.05 -3.27 -8.33
C TYR A 177 13.46 -2.80 -8.62
#